data_c15e2062d31000636ace764aaa655094
#
_entry.id   c15e2062d31000636ace764aaa655094
#
_cell.length_a   1.000
_cell.length_b   1.000
_cell.length_c   1.000
_cell.angle_alpha   90.00
_cell.angle_beta   90.00
_cell.angle_gamma   90.00
#
_symmetry.space_group_name_H-M   'P 1'
#
loop_
_entity.id
_entity.type
_entity.pdbx_description
1 polymer ?
#
loop_
_entity_poly.entity_id
_entity_poly.type
_entity_poly.pdbx_seq_one_letter_code
_entity_poly.pdbx_strand_id
1 'polypeptide(L)'
;MKKILRSWLCAACFIPAGLATVHAAEDWKPVSDPGKIVPAAGEYAILISEATAKDAGWAKIAATLQKRYKGKILTWKENVTELEAALKDAQPRYIAVVAKPQEIDRVVVADLHGMARRIDPDFYGDAIFGIITARSPKQAELLVEAQKAPLLLERGVSTTNCDLERFKRHFFVTDWEANQYVETRNGVSSEKKFLPEGKEIVELFAKKFDEINPQYLISASHATEFNLEMPYSRGLIAPAQGKFYCFKTAQIRDFLRRMGEPEKVESYAKEHKLLSIKPNNDPKIWIASGNCLFGDILRSPDSVAATLLSEYGVRQLVGYTVPTWYGVGWDVHGNFFNGHQDITVGQAWYFTNQRNLERLPDVLRSHKLPLRAKDMSGVDMNVAHRALYETKAEVTRDNLGRFHDRDVIAFYGDPLFRSAFDQNAKNCQPWHYTLETKGKERRLTVKGTQGKTRKSEFRFWFPELRNTDEPIRFTRVKGNAREAVDVEHSSTKNFLMLSEQMELAPDERLVIEYSVR
;
A
#
# COMPACT_ATOMS: atom_id res chain seq x y z
N MET A 1 -56.91 78.63 21.52
CA MET A 1 -58.23 78.21 22.08
C MET A 1 -58.54 76.79 21.66
N LYS A 2 -59.01 76.01 22.61
CA LYS A 2 -59.58 74.64 22.56
C LYS A 2 -58.57 73.46 22.36
N LYS A 3 -58.32 72.81 23.52
CA LYS A 3 -57.85 71.45 23.75
C LYS A 3 -58.83 70.44 23.16
N ILE A 4 -58.25 69.36 22.55
CA ILE A 4 -58.95 68.07 22.46
C ILE A 4 -57.93 66.99 22.86
N LEU A 5 -58.19 66.35 24.01
CA LEU A 5 -57.55 65.07 24.42
C LEU A 5 -58.03 63.97 23.51
N ARG A 6 -57.09 63.13 23.07
CA ARG A 6 -57.40 61.77 22.58
C ARG A 6 -56.55 60.77 23.31
N SER A 7 -57.23 59.91 24.03
CA SER A 7 -56.71 58.72 24.70
C SER A 7 -56.10 57.75 23.74
N TRP A 8 -54.90 57.24 24.06
CA TRP A 8 -54.29 56.13 23.39
C TRP A 8 -54.49 54.88 24.23
N LEU A 9 -55.25 53.90 23.69
CA LEU A 9 -55.26 52.51 24.15
C LEU A 9 -53.90 51.84 23.80
N CYS A 10 -53.19 51.36 24.82
CA CYS A 10 -52.07 50.43 24.63
C CYS A 10 -52.66 49.07 24.27
N ALA A 11 -52.45 48.66 22.98
CA ALA A 11 -52.56 47.27 22.56
C ALA A 11 -51.29 46.56 22.95
N ALA A 12 -51.33 45.66 23.92
CA ALA A 12 -50.28 44.78 24.28
C ALA A 12 -50.09 43.72 23.15
N CYS A 13 -49.04 43.86 22.33
CA CYS A 13 -48.63 42.80 21.43
C CYS A 13 -48.07 41.66 22.25
N PHE A 14 -48.78 40.56 22.34
CA PHE A 14 -48.26 39.26 22.73
C PHE A 14 -47.35 38.81 21.60
N ILE A 15 -46.04 38.84 21.83
CA ILE A 15 -45.04 38.11 21.02
C ILE A 15 -45.11 36.67 21.51
N PRO A 16 -45.49 35.70 20.67
CA PRO A 16 -45.37 34.31 21.06
C PRO A 16 -43.88 34.02 21.27
N ALA A 17 -43.51 33.60 22.48
CA ALA A 17 -42.20 33.04 22.75
C ALA A 17 -41.98 31.86 21.80
N GLY A 18 -41.20 32.09 20.74
CA GLY A 18 -40.75 31.03 19.89
C GLY A 18 -40.02 30.01 20.78
N LEU A 19 -40.56 28.82 20.84
CA LEU A 19 -39.88 27.65 21.35
C LEU A 19 -38.58 27.53 20.53
N ALA A 20 -37.46 28.04 21.08
CA ALA A 20 -36.16 27.64 20.67
C ALA A 20 -36.09 26.12 20.93
N THR A 21 -36.31 25.35 19.91
CA THR A 21 -35.92 23.93 19.94
C THR A 21 -34.45 23.90 20.28
N VAL A 22 -34.16 23.64 21.55
CA VAL A 22 -32.84 23.21 21.97
C VAL A 22 -32.61 21.92 21.19
N HIS A 23 -31.92 22.05 20.07
CA HIS A 23 -31.36 20.86 19.41
C HIS A 23 -30.47 20.22 20.47
N ALA A 24 -30.95 19.11 21.05
CA ALA A 24 -30.13 18.26 21.89
C ALA A 24 -28.79 18.07 21.14
N ALA A 25 -27.70 18.38 21.82
CA ALA A 25 -26.38 18.20 21.25
C ALA A 25 -26.33 16.77 20.68
N GLU A 26 -26.12 16.67 19.37
CA GLU A 26 -26.11 15.39 18.71
C GLU A 26 -25.03 14.52 19.37
N ASP A 27 -25.43 13.37 19.91
CA ASP A 27 -24.55 12.45 20.66
C ASP A 27 -23.57 11.71 19.72
N TRP A 28 -22.67 12.44 19.09
CA TRP A 28 -21.56 11.89 18.33
C TRP A 28 -20.51 11.31 19.29
N LYS A 29 -20.15 10.04 19.09
CA LYS A 29 -19.16 9.34 19.91
C LYS A 29 -17.85 9.17 19.14
N PRO A 30 -16.71 9.63 19.67
CA PRO A 30 -15.43 9.46 19.00
C PRO A 30 -15.03 7.98 18.93
N VAL A 31 -14.44 7.58 17.80
CA VAL A 31 -13.78 6.29 17.62
C VAL A 31 -12.36 6.41 18.14
N SER A 32 -11.99 5.60 19.13
CA SER A 32 -10.70 5.71 19.84
C SER A 32 -9.48 5.29 18.98
N ASP A 33 -9.64 4.33 18.09
CA ASP A 33 -8.61 3.87 17.15
C ASP A 33 -9.25 3.69 15.76
N PRO A 34 -9.45 4.81 15.02
CA PRO A 34 -10.15 4.77 13.74
C PRO A 34 -9.38 4.01 12.63
N GLY A 35 -8.06 3.87 12.79
CA GLY A 35 -7.24 3.08 11.88
C GLY A 35 -7.30 1.56 12.15
N LYS A 36 -7.88 1.12 13.28
CA LYS A 36 -8.06 -0.29 13.59
C LYS A 36 -9.32 -0.83 12.94
N ILE A 37 -9.13 -1.50 11.82
CA ILE A 37 -10.22 -2.17 11.12
C ILE A 37 -10.37 -3.60 11.68
N VAL A 38 -11.60 -3.93 12.08
CA VAL A 38 -12.00 -5.28 12.46
C VAL A 38 -13.06 -5.71 11.45
N PRO A 39 -12.73 -6.58 10.48
CA PRO A 39 -13.68 -7.02 9.49
C PRO A 39 -14.92 -7.65 10.13
N ALA A 40 -16.09 -7.35 9.58
CA ALA A 40 -17.30 -8.08 9.93
C ALA A 40 -17.19 -9.54 9.45
N ALA A 41 -18.03 -10.42 10.00
CA ALA A 41 -18.07 -11.82 9.57
C ALA A 41 -18.38 -11.90 8.07
N GLY A 42 -17.52 -12.58 7.31
CA GLY A 42 -17.63 -12.71 5.86
C GLY A 42 -16.85 -11.65 5.05
N GLU A 43 -16.42 -10.54 5.63
CA GLU A 43 -15.62 -9.53 4.92
C GLU A 43 -14.16 -9.94 4.66
N TYR A 44 -13.70 -11.04 5.22
CA TYR A 44 -12.34 -11.56 5.03
C TYR A 44 -12.40 -12.95 4.40
N ALA A 45 -11.76 -13.12 3.25
CA ALA A 45 -11.61 -14.42 2.60
C ALA A 45 -10.16 -14.92 2.71
N ILE A 46 -10.00 -16.22 2.92
CA ILE A 46 -8.70 -16.89 2.91
C ILE A 46 -8.71 -17.87 1.73
N LEU A 47 -7.86 -17.62 0.74
CA LEU A 47 -7.71 -18.48 -0.41
C LEU A 47 -6.50 -19.40 -0.20
N ILE A 48 -6.67 -20.71 -0.44
CA ILE A 48 -5.59 -21.68 -0.31
C ILE A 48 -5.82 -22.83 -1.32
N SER A 49 -4.77 -23.32 -1.98
CA SER A 49 -4.92 -24.49 -2.86
C SER A 49 -5.22 -25.74 -2.07
N GLU A 50 -5.94 -26.70 -2.67
CA GLU A 50 -6.14 -28.02 -2.06
C GLU A 50 -4.82 -28.73 -1.74
N ALA A 51 -3.81 -28.53 -2.58
CA ALA A 51 -2.48 -29.12 -2.37
C ALA A 51 -1.77 -28.52 -1.14
N THR A 52 -1.80 -27.19 -1.00
CA THR A 52 -1.22 -26.50 0.14
C THR A 52 -2.02 -26.73 1.42
N ALA A 53 -3.34 -26.83 1.36
CA ALA A 53 -4.21 -27.15 2.49
C ALA A 53 -3.98 -28.55 3.10
N LYS A 54 -3.42 -29.49 2.34
CA LYS A 54 -3.02 -30.82 2.85
C LYS A 54 -1.75 -30.76 3.73
N ASP A 55 -0.98 -29.70 3.65
CA ASP A 55 0.18 -29.48 4.51
C ASP A 55 -0.29 -28.84 5.83
N ALA A 56 -0.14 -29.56 6.95
CA ALA A 56 -0.65 -29.14 8.25
C ALA A 56 -0.13 -27.77 8.71
N GLY A 57 1.12 -27.41 8.35
CA GLY A 57 1.70 -26.12 8.69
C GLY A 57 1.02 -24.97 7.95
N TRP A 58 0.79 -25.12 6.65
CA TRP A 58 0.09 -24.12 5.84
C TRP A 58 -1.41 -24.04 6.18
N ALA A 59 -2.06 -25.18 6.40
CA ALA A 59 -3.45 -25.24 6.87
C ALA A 59 -3.63 -24.48 8.20
N LYS A 60 -2.67 -24.58 9.13
CA LYS A 60 -2.66 -23.83 10.40
C LYS A 60 -2.64 -22.31 10.19
N ILE A 61 -1.91 -21.81 9.17
CA ILE A 61 -1.88 -20.38 8.85
C ILE A 61 -3.28 -19.91 8.41
N ALA A 62 -3.91 -20.63 7.48
CA ALA A 62 -5.27 -20.34 7.04
C ALA A 62 -6.27 -20.37 8.21
N ALA A 63 -6.20 -21.38 9.07
CA ALA A 63 -7.04 -21.48 10.27
C ALA A 63 -6.80 -20.34 11.28
N THR A 64 -5.55 -19.87 11.42
CA THR A 64 -5.20 -18.72 12.27
C THR A 64 -5.87 -17.44 11.78
N LEU A 65 -5.82 -17.17 10.48
CA LEU A 65 -6.50 -16.03 9.86
C LEU A 65 -8.02 -16.15 9.98
N GLN A 66 -8.56 -17.34 9.71
CA GLN A 66 -10.00 -17.62 9.86
C GLN A 66 -10.50 -17.32 11.28
N LYS A 67 -9.79 -17.83 12.29
CA LYS A 67 -10.14 -17.59 13.70
C LYS A 67 -10.07 -16.12 14.06
N ARG A 68 -9.05 -15.39 13.58
CA ARG A 68 -8.83 -13.99 13.90
C ARG A 68 -9.88 -13.08 13.30
N TYR A 69 -10.16 -13.26 12.01
CA TYR A 69 -11.00 -12.36 11.23
C TYR A 69 -12.39 -12.91 10.95
N LYS A 70 -12.74 -14.07 11.50
CA LYS A 70 -14.01 -14.78 11.21
C LYS A 70 -14.26 -14.95 9.71
N GLY A 71 -13.15 -15.14 8.97
CA GLY A 71 -13.14 -15.22 7.52
C GLY A 71 -13.60 -16.56 6.98
N LYS A 72 -13.86 -16.64 5.68
CA LYS A 72 -14.22 -17.85 4.95
C LYS A 72 -12.99 -18.42 4.26
N ILE A 73 -12.67 -19.70 4.49
CA ILE A 73 -11.65 -20.41 3.71
C ILE A 73 -12.28 -20.90 2.41
N LEU A 74 -11.65 -20.57 1.28
CA LEU A 74 -12.00 -21.01 -0.06
C LEU A 74 -10.81 -21.76 -0.65
N THR A 75 -11.05 -22.92 -1.25
CA THR A 75 -9.99 -23.76 -1.82
C THR A 75 -10.13 -23.90 -3.32
N TRP A 76 -8.99 -23.78 -4.03
CA TRP A 76 -8.90 -24.07 -5.47
C TRP A 76 -8.08 -25.32 -5.74
N LYS A 77 -8.29 -25.97 -6.88
CA LYS A 77 -7.59 -27.18 -7.27
C LYS A 77 -6.41 -26.92 -8.21
N GLU A 78 -6.65 -26.28 -9.31
CA GLU A 78 -5.66 -26.04 -10.36
C GLU A 78 -5.31 -24.56 -10.52
N ASN A 79 -6.32 -23.69 -10.49
CA ASN A 79 -6.14 -22.26 -10.73
C ASN A 79 -6.97 -21.44 -9.75
N VAL A 80 -6.38 -20.37 -9.22
CA VAL A 80 -7.05 -19.46 -8.27
C VAL A 80 -8.33 -18.84 -8.84
N THR A 81 -8.45 -18.71 -10.17
CA THR A 81 -9.65 -18.17 -10.84
C THR A 81 -10.90 -19.05 -10.70
N GLU A 82 -10.75 -20.31 -10.28
CA GLU A 82 -11.89 -21.17 -9.92
C GLU A 82 -12.74 -20.56 -8.78
N LEU A 83 -12.14 -19.69 -7.98
CA LEU A 83 -12.81 -19.06 -6.85
C LEU A 83 -13.60 -17.80 -7.20
N GLU A 84 -13.62 -17.36 -8.45
CA GLU A 84 -14.28 -16.10 -8.84
C GLU A 84 -15.76 -16.06 -8.45
N ALA A 85 -16.52 -17.14 -8.71
CA ALA A 85 -17.92 -17.21 -8.33
C ALA A 85 -18.12 -17.15 -6.80
N ALA A 86 -17.29 -17.88 -6.04
CA ALA A 86 -17.37 -17.87 -4.59
C ALA A 86 -16.99 -16.51 -3.97
N LEU A 87 -16.09 -15.74 -4.61
CA LEU A 87 -15.75 -14.38 -4.20
C LEU A 87 -16.88 -13.39 -4.53
N LYS A 88 -17.55 -13.54 -5.68
CA LYS A 88 -18.75 -12.75 -6.02
C LYS A 88 -19.87 -12.96 -5.00
N ASP A 89 -20.09 -14.19 -4.57
CA ASP A 89 -21.10 -14.50 -3.57
C ASP A 89 -20.73 -13.98 -2.17
N ALA A 90 -19.45 -14.09 -1.80
CA ALA A 90 -18.97 -13.69 -0.47
C ALA A 90 -18.74 -12.18 -0.34
N GLN A 91 -18.43 -11.48 -1.43
CA GLN A 91 -18.10 -10.05 -1.47
C GLN A 91 -17.09 -9.61 -0.39
N PRO A 92 -15.93 -10.27 -0.25
CA PRO A 92 -14.98 -9.92 0.77
C PRO A 92 -14.33 -8.55 0.49
N ARG A 93 -13.98 -7.84 1.56
CA ARG A 93 -13.19 -6.59 1.49
C ARG A 93 -11.69 -6.85 1.61
N TYR A 94 -11.32 -7.99 2.18
CA TYR A 94 -9.94 -8.41 2.40
C TYR A 94 -9.76 -9.86 1.96
N ILE A 95 -8.64 -10.11 1.28
CA ILE A 95 -8.32 -11.45 0.78
C ILE A 95 -6.88 -11.79 1.20
N ALA A 96 -6.69 -12.86 1.96
CA ALA A 96 -5.36 -13.45 2.17
C ALA A 96 -5.22 -14.69 1.28
N VAL A 97 -4.19 -14.71 0.44
CA VAL A 97 -3.86 -15.86 -0.40
C VAL A 97 -2.72 -16.63 0.27
N VAL A 98 -3.04 -17.75 0.89
CA VAL A 98 -2.05 -18.61 1.58
C VAL A 98 -1.53 -19.62 0.57
N ALA A 99 -0.26 -19.47 0.17
CA ALA A 99 0.31 -20.27 -0.91
C ALA A 99 1.80 -20.56 -0.69
N LYS A 100 2.26 -21.70 -1.19
CA LYS A 100 3.70 -22.00 -1.27
C LYS A 100 4.35 -21.15 -2.38
N PRO A 101 5.65 -20.80 -2.30
CA PRO A 101 6.33 -20.05 -3.37
C PRO A 101 6.15 -20.69 -4.75
N GLN A 102 6.09 -22.02 -4.83
CA GLN A 102 5.92 -22.77 -6.07
C GLN A 102 4.56 -22.53 -6.77
N GLU A 103 3.60 -21.95 -6.07
CA GLU A 103 2.26 -21.65 -6.58
C GLU A 103 2.12 -20.19 -7.04
N ILE A 104 3.12 -19.33 -6.78
CA ILE A 104 3.04 -17.88 -7.02
C ILE A 104 3.95 -17.47 -8.17
N ASP A 105 3.36 -16.82 -9.16
CA ASP A 105 4.03 -16.13 -10.25
C ASP A 105 3.21 -14.90 -10.69
N ARG A 106 3.70 -14.19 -11.70
CA ARG A 106 3.06 -12.99 -12.26
C ARG A 106 1.65 -13.22 -12.78
N VAL A 107 1.35 -14.44 -13.27
CA VAL A 107 0.02 -14.78 -13.79
C VAL A 107 -0.99 -14.85 -12.64
N VAL A 108 -0.61 -15.50 -11.55
CA VAL A 108 -1.45 -15.56 -10.33
C VAL A 108 -1.71 -14.16 -9.78
N VAL A 109 -0.69 -13.30 -9.74
CA VAL A 109 -0.86 -11.90 -9.29
C VAL A 109 -1.85 -11.15 -10.18
N ALA A 110 -1.73 -11.27 -11.51
CA ALA A 110 -2.66 -10.63 -12.45
C ALA A 110 -4.09 -11.20 -12.36
N ASP A 111 -4.23 -12.50 -12.15
CA ASP A 111 -5.53 -13.14 -11.95
C ASP A 111 -6.21 -12.64 -10.66
N LEU A 112 -5.46 -12.46 -9.57
CA LEU A 112 -5.98 -11.89 -8.32
C LEU A 112 -6.47 -10.45 -8.50
N HIS A 113 -5.72 -9.60 -9.21
CA HIS A 113 -6.18 -8.25 -9.57
C HIS A 113 -7.48 -8.31 -10.39
N GLY A 114 -7.51 -9.19 -11.40
CA GLY A 114 -8.68 -9.37 -12.25
C GLY A 114 -9.91 -9.85 -11.47
N MET A 115 -9.75 -10.83 -10.58
CA MET A 115 -10.82 -11.35 -9.73
C MET A 115 -11.34 -10.28 -8.77
N ALA A 116 -10.44 -9.52 -8.12
CA ALA A 116 -10.83 -8.45 -7.21
C ALA A 116 -11.69 -7.37 -7.89
N ARG A 117 -11.49 -7.09 -9.18
CA ARG A 117 -12.31 -6.16 -9.97
C ARG A 117 -13.65 -6.71 -10.43
N ARG A 118 -13.87 -8.01 -10.34
CA ARG A 118 -15.09 -8.67 -10.82
C ARG A 118 -15.99 -9.19 -9.70
N ILE A 119 -15.70 -8.78 -8.45
CA ILE A 119 -16.52 -9.11 -7.29
C ILE A 119 -17.90 -8.44 -7.41
N ASP A 120 -17.94 -7.17 -7.83
CA ASP A 120 -19.18 -6.47 -8.15
C ASP A 120 -19.16 -5.84 -9.57
N PRO A 121 -20.23 -5.14 -10.01
CA PRO A 121 -20.33 -4.66 -11.40
C PRO A 121 -19.50 -3.43 -11.74
N ASP A 122 -18.97 -2.68 -10.74
CA ASP A 122 -18.16 -1.51 -11.05
C ASP A 122 -16.75 -1.91 -11.53
N PHE A 123 -15.94 -0.94 -11.95
CA PHE A 123 -14.61 -1.24 -12.49
C PHE A 123 -13.49 -1.22 -11.45
N TYR A 124 -13.80 -0.82 -10.24
CA TYR A 124 -12.82 -0.80 -9.16
C TYR A 124 -12.54 -2.21 -8.61
N GLY A 125 -11.41 -2.36 -7.95
CA GLY A 125 -11.19 -3.56 -7.16
C GLY A 125 -11.99 -3.48 -5.86
N ASP A 126 -12.67 -4.54 -5.49
CA ASP A 126 -13.52 -4.57 -4.28
C ASP A 126 -12.79 -4.98 -3.02
N ALA A 127 -11.61 -5.56 -3.16
CA ALA A 127 -10.86 -6.12 -2.04
C ALA A 127 -9.39 -5.74 -2.05
N ILE A 128 -8.84 -5.49 -0.87
CA ILE A 128 -7.39 -5.46 -0.66
C ILE A 128 -6.94 -6.90 -0.51
N PHE A 129 -6.17 -7.44 -1.47
CA PHE A 129 -5.60 -8.78 -1.33
C PHE A 129 -4.13 -8.72 -0.93
N GLY A 130 -3.68 -9.73 -0.18
CA GLY A 130 -2.28 -9.91 0.18
C GLY A 130 -1.88 -11.39 0.12
N ILE A 131 -0.69 -11.65 -0.41
CA ILE A 131 -0.17 -13.01 -0.56
C ILE A 131 0.69 -13.37 0.66
N ILE A 132 0.31 -14.43 1.34
CA ILE A 132 1.01 -14.99 2.50
C ILE A 132 1.84 -16.17 2.02
N THR A 133 3.14 -15.96 1.86
CA THR A 133 4.06 -16.98 1.36
C THR A 133 5.45 -16.83 1.97
N ALA A 134 6.15 -17.94 2.12
CA ALA A 134 7.53 -18.02 2.59
C ALA A 134 8.13 -19.39 2.24
N ARG A 135 9.43 -19.59 2.47
CA ARG A 135 10.12 -20.90 2.22
C ARG A 135 9.54 -22.04 3.05
N SER A 136 8.96 -21.72 4.21
CA SER A 136 8.35 -22.73 5.10
C SER A 136 7.13 -22.16 5.84
N PRO A 137 6.21 -23.02 6.33
CA PRO A 137 5.08 -22.60 7.13
C PRO A 137 5.50 -21.80 8.38
N LYS A 138 6.58 -22.22 9.05
CA LYS A 138 7.09 -21.54 10.25
C LYS A 138 7.47 -20.08 9.97
N GLN A 139 8.04 -19.80 8.83
CA GLN A 139 8.38 -18.43 8.41
C GLN A 139 7.13 -17.66 7.98
N ALA A 140 6.20 -18.29 7.27
CA ALA A 140 4.94 -17.68 6.88
C ALA A 140 4.03 -17.35 8.08
N GLU A 141 4.13 -18.06 9.21
CA GLU A 141 3.44 -17.70 10.45
C GLU A 141 3.78 -16.28 10.93
N LEU A 142 5.01 -15.80 10.68
CA LEU A 142 5.43 -14.45 11.04
C LEU A 142 4.65 -13.37 10.27
N LEU A 143 4.23 -13.65 9.04
CA LEU A 143 3.44 -12.71 8.22
C LEU A 143 2.02 -12.51 8.73
N VAL A 144 1.53 -13.49 9.49
CA VAL A 144 0.19 -13.48 10.07
C VAL A 144 0.22 -13.38 11.60
N GLU A 145 1.31 -12.91 12.18
CA GLU A 145 1.41 -12.67 13.61
C GLU A 145 0.46 -11.54 14.05
N ALA A 146 -0.21 -11.75 15.20
CA ALA A 146 -1.15 -10.76 15.72
C ALA A 146 -0.42 -9.51 16.22
N GLN A 147 -0.78 -8.36 15.69
CA GLN A 147 -0.24 -7.08 16.16
C GLN A 147 -0.98 -6.58 17.40
N LYS A 148 -0.23 -6.16 18.42
CA LYS A 148 -0.75 -5.43 19.59
C LYS A 148 -0.87 -3.94 19.31
N ALA A 149 0.03 -3.40 18.49
CA ALA A 149 0.09 -1.99 18.05
C ALA A 149 0.65 -1.91 16.63
N PRO A 150 0.44 -0.81 15.90
CA PRO A 150 1.10 -0.59 14.62
C PRO A 150 2.63 -0.67 14.75
N LEU A 151 3.31 -1.17 13.72
CA LEU A 151 4.77 -1.10 13.62
C LEU A 151 5.19 0.36 13.47
N LEU A 152 5.92 0.89 14.46
CA LEU A 152 6.41 2.26 14.41
C LEU A 152 7.65 2.34 13.50
N LEU A 153 7.57 3.19 12.47
CA LEU A 153 8.60 3.34 11.46
C LEU A 153 9.57 4.46 11.85
N GLU A 154 10.62 4.11 12.56
CA GLU A 154 11.63 5.05 13.05
C GLU A 154 12.99 4.91 12.34
N ARG A 155 13.22 3.77 11.69
CA ARG A 155 14.49 3.45 11.03
C ARG A 155 14.25 3.02 9.59
N GLY A 156 14.99 3.61 8.67
CA GLY A 156 14.85 3.34 7.24
C GLY A 156 16.17 3.11 6.53
N VAL A 157 16.09 2.41 5.40
CA VAL A 157 17.16 2.27 4.40
C VAL A 157 16.54 2.46 3.02
N SER A 158 17.22 3.16 2.12
CA SER A 158 16.71 3.38 0.77
C SER A 158 17.80 3.37 -0.30
N THR A 159 17.41 3.03 -1.53
CA THR A 159 18.20 3.21 -2.75
C THR A 159 17.57 4.24 -3.69
N THR A 160 16.58 4.97 -3.21
CA THR A 160 15.94 6.09 -3.91
C THR A 160 15.48 7.13 -2.91
N ASN A 161 15.21 8.34 -3.39
CA ASN A 161 14.82 9.45 -2.55
C ASN A 161 13.47 9.21 -1.85
N CYS A 162 13.41 9.52 -0.57
CA CYS A 162 12.19 9.59 0.22
C CYS A 162 12.35 10.72 1.26
N ASP A 163 11.29 10.99 2.02
CA ASP A 163 11.32 11.98 3.08
C ASP A 163 12.15 11.47 4.28
N LEU A 164 13.47 11.64 4.21
CA LEU A 164 14.45 11.08 5.15
C LEU A 164 14.25 11.59 6.59
N GLU A 165 13.73 12.80 6.74
CA GLU A 165 13.57 13.48 8.04
C GLU A 165 12.43 12.88 8.88
N ARG A 166 11.60 12.00 8.31
CA ARG A 166 10.61 11.22 9.07
C ARG A 166 11.21 10.15 9.97
N PHE A 167 12.48 9.81 9.72
CA PHE A 167 13.15 8.72 10.43
C PHE A 167 14.10 9.26 11.49
N LYS A 168 14.15 8.62 12.64
CA LYS A 168 15.19 8.87 13.66
C LYS A 168 16.57 8.44 13.15
N ARG A 169 16.61 7.37 12.33
CA ARG A 169 17.84 6.89 11.67
C ARG A 169 17.49 6.45 10.26
N HIS A 170 18.25 6.93 9.28
CA HIS A 170 18.09 6.52 7.90
C HIS A 170 19.44 6.45 7.17
N PHE A 171 19.57 5.52 6.24
CA PHE A 171 20.68 5.42 5.32
C PHE A 171 20.15 5.39 3.89
N PHE A 172 20.58 6.33 3.08
CA PHE A 172 20.16 6.47 1.69
C PHE A 172 21.36 6.35 0.77
N VAL A 173 21.43 5.31 -0.06
CA VAL A 173 22.32 5.24 -1.21
C VAL A 173 21.66 6.02 -2.33
N THR A 174 22.26 7.17 -2.70
CA THR A 174 21.57 8.10 -3.60
C THR A 174 21.51 7.59 -5.04
N ASP A 175 20.41 7.93 -5.70
CA ASP A 175 20.21 7.79 -7.14
C ASP A 175 20.58 9.07 -7.92
N TRP A 176 21.26 10.03 -7.26
CA TRP A 176 21.69 11.29 -7.84
C TRP A 176 23.08 11.20 -8.45
N GLU A 177 23.98 10.46 -7.80
CA GLU A 177 25.36 10.29 -8.22
C GLU A 177 25.93 8.95 -7.74
N ALA A 178 26.82 8.34 -8.53
CA ALA A 178 27.43 7.07 -8.20
C ALA A 178 28.26 7.14 -6.89
N ASN A 179 28.14 6.09 -6.05
CA ASN A 179 28.83 5.98 -4.77
C ASN A 179 28.53 7.09 -3.75
N GLN A 180 27.45 7.84 -3.96
CA GLN A 180 27.00 8.88 -3.05
C GLN A 180 25.99 8.32 -2.05
N TYR A 181 26.02 8.82 -0.81
CA TYR A 181 25.05 8.46 0.23
C TYR A 181 24.76 9.61 1.19
N VAL A 182 23.62 9.49 1.90
CA VAL A 182 23.19 10.40 2.96
C VAL A 182 22.82 9.57 4.20
N GLU A 183 23.17 10.07 5.38
CA GLU A 183 22.78 9.50 6.67
C GLU A 183 21.87 10.47 7.42
N THR A 184 20.78 9.96 8.01
CA THR A 184 19.90 10.72 8.90
C THR A 184 20.09 10.23 10.33
N ARG A 185 20.22 11.15 11.28
CA ARG A 185 20.22 10.87 12.73
C ARG A 185 19.33 11.88 13.43
N ASN A 186 18.39 11.38 14.24
CA ASN A 186 17.40 12.18 14.96
C ASN A 186 16.62 13.14 14.05
N GLY A 187 16.24 12.68 12.85
CA GLY A 187 15.48 13.49 11.89
C GLY A 187 16.32 14.58 11.19
N VAL A 188 17.66 14.56 11.34
CA VAL A 188 18.56 15.51 10.68
C VAL A 188 19.43 14.75 9.70
N SER A 189 19.34 15.11 8.42
CA SER A 189 20.15 14.52 7.36
C SER A 189 21.53 15.17 7.28
N SER A 190 22.56 14.35 7.05
CA SER A 190 23.90 14.82 6.77
C SER A 190 23.97 15.51 5.40
N GLU A 191 25.06 16.20 5.15
CA GLU A 191 25.46 16.51 3.78
C GLU A 191 25.69 15.22 2.97
N LYS A 192 25.69 15.35 1.65
CA LYS A 192 26.03 14.26 0.74
C LYS A 192 27.45 13.80 0.97
N LYS A 193 27.65 12.51 1.13
CA LYS A 193 28.95 11.88 1.33
C LYS A 193 29.27 10.97 0.15
N PHE A 194 30.54 10.87 -0.16
CA PHE A 194 31.05 9.95 -1.18
C PHE A 194 31.85 8.82 -0.54
N LEU A 195 31.71 7.66 -1.13
CA LEU A 195 32.51 6.51 -0.72
C LEU A 195 33.98 6.72 -1.10
N PRO A 196 34.94 6.44 -0.22
CA PRO A 196 36.36 6.51 -0.56
C PRO A 196 36.70 5.57 -1.73
N GLU A 197 37.71 5.95 -2.52
CA GLU A 197 38.21 5.13 -3.63
C GLU A 197 38.53 3.69 -3.19
N GLY A 198 38.22 2.73 -4.03
CA GLY A 198 38.44 1.31 -3.76
C GLY A 198 37.46 0.67 -2.78
N LYS A 199 36.45 1.42 -2.28
CA LYS A 199 35.35 0.87 -1.49
C LYS A 199 34.11 0.62 -2.36
N GLU A 200 33.30 -0.32 -1.95
CA GLU A 200 32.09 -0.73 -2.67
C GLU A 200 30.83 -0.30 -1.90
N ILE A 201 29.92 0.41 -2.57
CA ILE A 201 28.69 0.92 -1.94
C ILE A 201 27.78 -0.21 -1.45
N VAL A 202 27.77 -1.35 -2.14
CA VAL A 202 26.98 -2.52 -1.73
C VAL A 202 27.45 -3.09 -0.38
N GLU A 203 28.77 -3.07 -0.10
CA GLU A 203 29.29 -3.50 1.20
C GLU A 203 28.92 -2.51 2.32
N LEU A 204 28.91 -1.21 2.02
CA LEU A 204 28.45 -0.19 2.96
C LEU A 204 26.94 -0.34 3.21
N PHE A 205 26.15 -0.56 2.16
CA PHE A 205 24.72 -0.83 2.26
C PHE A 205 24.43 -2.00 3.20
N ALA A 206 25.10 -3.14 3.00
CA ALA A 206 24.91 -4.32 3.85
C ALA A 206 25.27 -4.06 5.32
N LYS A 207 26.39 -3.39 5.59
CA LYS A 207 26.79 -3.01 6.96
C LYS A 207 25.77 -2.08 7.61
N LYS A 208 25.27 -1.09 6.85
CA LYS A 208 24.27 -0.14 7.35
C LYS A 208 22.91 -0.80 7.54
N PHE A 209 22.54 -1.73 6.69
CA PHE A 209 21.34 -2.55 6.87
C PHE A 209 21.38 -3.31 8.21
N ASP A 210 22.48 -3.99 8.49
CA ASP A 210 22.68 -4.72 9.76
C ASP A 210 22.74 -3.76 10.98
N GLU A 211 23.45 -2.63 10.86
CA GLU A 211 23.61 -1.63 11.93
C GLU A 211 22.29 -0.94 12.28
N ILE A 212 21.51 -0.54 11.27
CA ILE A 212 20.27 0.23 11.44
C ILE A 212 19.13 -0.70 11.80
N ASN A 213 19.13 -1.93 11.26
CA ASN A 213 18.02 -2.86 11.35
C ASN A 213 16.70 -2.16 10.99
N PRO A 214 16.49 -1.79 9.72
CA PRO A 214 15.42 -0.88 9.29
C PRO A 214 14.05 -1.50 9.50
N GLN A 215 13.06 -0.68 9.82
CA GLN A 215 11.63 -1.03 9.78
C GLN A 215 10.99 -0.66 8.44
N TYR A 216 11.59 0.28 7.72
CA TYR A 216 11.12 0.75 6.43
C TYR A 216 12.22 0.68 5.37
N LEU A 217 11.88 0.12 4.22
CA LEU A 217 12.77 0.08 3.06
C LEU A 217 12.03 0.57 1.81
N ILE A 218 12.74 1.38 1.02
CA ILE A 218 12.28 1.77 -0.32
C ILE A 218 13.41 1.64 -1.31
N SER A 219 13.11 1.08 -2.48
CA SER A 219 14.09 0.86 -3.53
C SER A 219 13.51 1.11 -4.92
N ALA A 220 14.36 1.54 -5.86
CA ALA A 220 13.99 1.81 -7.25
C ALA A 220 15.17 1.71 -8.22
N SER A 221 16.21 0.99 -7.89
CA SER A 221 17.32 0.68 -8.78
C SER A 221 17.00 -0.54 -9.66
N HIS A 222 17.91 -0.90 -10.59
CA HIS A 222 17.77 -2.13 -11.37
C HIS A 222 17.62 -3.34 -10.46
N ALA A 223 16.77 -4.26 -10.86
CA ALA A 223 16.55 -5.52 -10.16
C ALA A 223 16.04 -6.60 -11.11
N THR A 224 16.16 -7.83 -10.67
CA THR A 224 15.40 -8.98 -11.18
C THR A 224 14.78 -9.70 -9.99
N GLU A 225 14.06 -10.77 -10.24
CA GLU A 225 13.58 -11.67 -9.19
C GLU A 225 14.71 -12.31 -8.36
N PHE A 226 15.97 -12.23 -8.83
CA PHE A 226 17.15 -12.85 -8.20
C PHE A 226 18.20 -11.85 -7.71
N ASN A 227 17.99 -10.54 -7.87
CA ASN A 227 18.94 -9.54 -7.37
C ASN A 227 18.31 -8.16 -7.19
N LEU A 228 18.95 -7.35 -6.35
CA LEU A 228 18.77 -5.90 -6.27
C LEU A 228 20.13 -5.24 -6.52
N GLU A 229 20.24 -4.41 -7.56
CA GLU A 229 21.44 -3.63 -7.83
C GLU A 229 21.45 -2.35 -6.98
N MET A 230 22.62 -1.91 -6.60
CA MET A 230 22.79 -0.55 -6.07
C MET A 230 22.68 0.47 -7.22
N PRO A 231 22.26 1.71 -6.95
CA PRO A 231 22.22 2.76 -7.95
C PRO A 231 23.51 2.81 -8.79
N TYR A 232 23.36 3.08 -10.09
CA TYR A 232 24.46 3.08 -11.08
C TYR A 232 25.16 1.74 -11.25
N SER A 233 24.48 0.64 -10.94
CA SER A 233 25.05 -0.74 -11.02
C SER A 233 26.36 -0.89 -10.22
N ARG A 234 26.46 -0.22 -9.06
CA ARG A 234 27.62 -0.25 -8.18
C ARG A 234 27.56 -1.40 -7.17
N GLY A 235 27.51 -2.63 -7.70
CA GLY A 235 27.32 -3.86 -6.95
C GLY A 235 25.84 -4.24 -6.83
N LEU A 236 25.58 -5.43 -6.34
CA LEU A 236 24.24 -5.96 -6.12
C LEU A 236 24.18 -6.89 -4.91
N ILE A 237 22.98 -7.05 -4.34
CA ILE A 237 22.67 -8.12 -3.41
C ILE A 237 21.85 -9.20 -4.12
N ALA A 238 22.19 -10.47 -3.86
CA ALA A 238 21.51 -11.61 -4.45
C ALA A 238 21.21 -12.69 -3.41
N PRO A 239 19.99 -13.27 -3.43
CA PRO A 239 19.64 -14.35 -2.53
C PRO A 239 20.23 -15.68 -2.95
N ALA A 240 20.67 -16.46 -1.97
CA ALA A 240 20.97 -17.86 -2.14
C ALA A 240 20.81 -18.60 -0.80
N GLN A 241 20.05 -19.68 -0.80
CA GLN A 241 19.81 -20.51 0.39
C GLN A 241 19.37 -19.69 1.63
N GLY A 242 18.48 -18.69 1.42
CA GLY A 242 17.94 -17.85 2.49
C GLY A 242 18.84 -16.71 2.97
N LYS A 243 19.96 -16.41 2.29
CA LYS A 243 20.86 -15.31 2.64
C LYS A 243 21.09 -14.40 1.45
N PHE A 244 21.22 -13.09 1.71
CA PHE A 244 21.70 -12.15 0.69
C PHE A 244 23.20 -12.00 0.75
N TYR A 245 23.84 -12.18 -0.39
CA TYR A 245 25.27 -11.98 -0.61
C TYR A 245 25.53 -10.73 -1.44
N CYS A 246 26.61 -9.99 -1.10
CA CYS A 246 27.00 -8.75 -1.75
C CYS A 246 28.01 -9.03 -2.86
N PHE A 247 27.61 -8.82 -4.10
CA PHE A 247 28.51 -8.88 -5.26
C PHE A 247 29.01 -7.46 -5.56
N LYS A 248 30.33 -7.28 -5.57
CA LYS A 248 30.99 -6.04 -5.96
C LYS A 248 30.77 -5.75 -7.45
N THR A 249 30.98 -4.51 -7.86
CA THR A 249 30.83 -4.09 -9.26
C THR A 249 31.56 -5.02 -10.23
N ALA A 250 32.81 -5.39 -9.92
CA ALA A 250 33.62 -6.32 -10.75
C ALA A 250 33.06 -7.74 -10.80
N GLN A 251 32.21 -8.15 -9.84
CA GLN A 251 31.68 -9.51 -9.72
C GLN A 251 30.26 -9.65 -10.33
N ILE A 252 29.64 -8.57 -10.79
CA ILE A 252 28.27 -8.60 -11.37
C ILE A 252 28.20 -9.60 -12.54
N ARG A 253 29.20 -9.61 -13.43
CA ARG A 253 29.25 -10.56 -14.57
C ARG A 253 29.29 -12.02 -14.10
N ASP A 254 29.98 -12.28 -13.00
CA ASP A 254 30.06 -13.63 -12.43
C ASP A 254 28.77 -14.08 -11.80
N PHE A 255 28.04 -13.13 -11.16
CA PHE A 255 26.68 -13.38 -10.69
C PHE A 255 25.72 -13.67 -11.85
N LEU A 256 25.70 -12.84 -12.91
CA LEU A 256 24.80 -13.02 -14.05
C LEU A 256 24.90 -14.39 -14.72
N ARG A 257 26.10 -15.01 -14.69
CA ARG A 257 26.32 -16.39 -15.20
C ARG A 257 25.72 -17.48 -14.30
N ARG A 258 25.34 -17.14 -13.08
CA ARG A 258 24.80 -18.04 -12.02
C ARG A 258 23.39 -17.67 -11.61
N MET A 259 22.86 -16.60 -12.16
CA MET A 259 21.54 -16.08 -11.83
C MET A 259 20.47 -17.16 -12.02
N GLY A 260 19.60 -17.32 -11.02
CA GLY A 260 18.58 -18.38 -11.00
C GLY A 260 19.10 -19.76 -10.54
N GLU A 261 20.38 -19.90 -10.21
CA GLU A 261 20.99 -21.12 -9.69
C GLU A 261 21.54 -20.91 -8.26
N PRO A 262 20.70 -20.95 -7.23
CA PRO A 262 21.05 -20.52 -5.86
C PRO A 262 22.25 -21.30 -5.29
N GLU A 263 22.40 -22.57 -5.60
CA GLU A 263 23.54 -23.38 -5.15
C GLU A 263 24.88 -22.90 -5.75
N LYS A 264 24.89 -22.51 -7.02
CA LYS A 264 26.07 -21.96 -7.67
C LYS A 264 26.39 -20.55 -7.15
N VAL A 265 25.36 -19.74 -6.84
CA VAL A 265 25.53 -18.43 -6.22
C VAL A 265 26.15 -18.58 -4.83
N GLU A 266 25.63 -19.49 -4.01
CA GLU A 266 26.14 -19.74 -2.66
C GLU A 266 27.59 -20.29 -2.69
N SER A 267 27.89 -21.23 -3.58
CA SER A 267 29.23 -21.80 -3.73
C SER A 267 30.24 -20.71 -4.10
N TYR A 268 29.93 -19.86 -5.08
CA TYR A 268 30.76 -18.72 -5.45
C TYR A 268 30.94 -17.74 -4.28
N ALA A 269 29.87 -17.44 -3.57
CA ALA A 269 29.93 -16.52 -2.44
C ALA A 269 30.82 -17.01 -1.30
N LYS A 270 30.82 -18.32 -1.01
CA LYS A 270 31.69 -18.97 -0.03
C LYS A 270 33.15 -18.97 -0.49
N GLU A 271 33.41 -19.36 -1.73
CA GLU A 271 34.77 -19.39 -2.33
C GLU A 271 35.43 -18.00 -2.28
N HIS A 272 34.68 -16.96 -2.67
CA HIS A 272 35.17 -15.57 -2.70
C HIS A 272 34.97 -14.78 -1.41
N LYS A 273 34.46 -15.42 -0.32
CA LYS A 273 34.23 -14.83 0.99
C LYS A 273 33.40 -13.54 0.92
N LEU A 274 32.32 -13.57 0.13
CA LEU A 274 31.46 -12.41 -0.04
C LEU A 274 30.80 -12.01 1.28
N LEU A 275 30.65 -10.71 1.50
CA LEU A 275 29.85 -10.19 2.61
C LEU A 275 28.40 -10.62 2.44
N SER A 276 27.74 -10.99 3.53
CA SER A 276 26.30 -11.26 3.55
C SER A 276 25.59 -10.35 4.54
N ILE A 277 24.34 -10.01 4.23
CA ILE A 277 23.42 -9.36 5.16
C ILE A 277 22.91 -10.42 6.15
N LYS A 278 22.87 -10.09 7.43
CA LYS A 278 22.44 -11.03 8.49
C LYS A 278 20.92 -11.21 8.48
N PRO A 279 20.41 -12.44 8.33
CA PRO A 279 18.99 -12.71 8.50
C PRO A 279 18.51 -12.29 9.89
N ASN A 280 17.33 -11.70 9.97
CA ASN A 280 16.67 -11.38 11.22
C ASN A 280 15.15 -11.27 11.03
N ASN A 281 14.37 -11.51 12.08
CA ASN A 281 12.91 -11.57 12.01
C ASN A 281 12.20 -10.30 12.54
N ASP A 282 12.95 -9.23 12.82
CA ASP A 282 12.34 -7.96 13.24
C ASP A 282 11.41 -7.42 12.15
N PRO A 283 10.21 -6.96 12.52
CA PRO A 283 9.21 -6.56 11.53
C PRO A 283 9.69 -5.41 10.63
N LYS A 284 9.48 -5.57 9.32
CA LYS A 284 9.83 -4.58 8.30
C LYS A 284 8.73 -4.47 7.24
N ILE A 285 8.68 -3.33 6.58
CA ILE A 285 7.96 -3.15 5.32
C ILE A 285 8.94 -2.75 4.24
N TRP A 286 8.72 -3.24 3.01
CA TRP A 286 9.54 -2.90 1.85
C TRP A 286 8.65 -2.50 0.67
N ILE A 287 8.85 -1.29 0.16
CA ILE A 287 8.19 -0.80 -1.05
C ILE A 287 9.23 -0.70 -2.16
N ALA A 288 9.20 -1.65 -3.09
CA ALA A 288 10.07 -1.69 -4.26
C ALA A 288 9.41 -0.93 -5.42
N SER A 289 9.38 0.40 -5.31
CA SER A 289 8.57 1.30 -6.15
C SER A 289 8.93 1.30 -7.63
N GLY A 290 10.20 1.06 -7.97
CA GLY A 290 10.71 1.16 -9.34
C GLY A 290 11.63 0.00 -9.73
N ASN A 291 11.64 -1.09 -8.95
CA ASN A 291 12.48 -2.25 -9.22
C ASN A 291 11.77 -3.24 -10.15
N CYS A 292 12.38 -3.55 -11.29
CA CYS A 292 11.87 -4.58 -12.19
C CYS A 292 11.85 -5.95 -11.49
N LEU A 293 10.78 -6.73 -11.68
CA LEU A 293 10.66 -8.14 -11.25
C LEU A 293 10.85 -8.42 -9.75
N PHE A 294 11.10 -7.39 -8.95
CA PHE A 294 11.41 -7.55 -7.51
C PHE A 294 10.28 -8.24 -6.73
N GLY A 295 9.04 -8.05 -7.16
CA GLY A 295 7.85 -8.70 -6.60
C GLY A 295 7.52 -10.04 -7.23
N ASP A 296 8.26 -10.52 -8.24
CA ASP A 296 8.00 -11.82 -8.86
C ASP A 296 8.70 -12.93 -8.08
N ILE A 297 7.94 -13.85 -7.54
CA ILE A 297 8.48 -15.05 -6.89
C ILE A 297 8.93 -16.08 -7.94
N LEU A 298 8.34 -16.03 -9.13
CA LEU A 298 8.65 -16.93 -10.24
C LEU A 298 8.68 -18.42 -9.83
N ARG A 299 7.76 -18.80 -8.90
CA ARG A 299 7.65 -20.15 -8.33
C ARG A 299 8.93 -20.65 -7.62
N SER A 300 9.80 -19.72 -7.19
CA SER A 300 11.09 -20.02 -6.55
C SER A 300 11.15 -19.57 -5.10
N PRO A 301 11.50 -20.43 -4.15
CA PRO A 301 11.73 -20.02 -2.76
C PRO A 301 13.02 -19.19 -2.59
N ASP A 302 13.88 -19.14 -3.61
CA ASP A 302 15.14 -18.38 -3.63
C ASP A 302 15.03 -17.07 -4.42
N SER A 303 13.83 -16.61 -4.76
CA SER A 303 13.65 -15.25 -5.27
C SER A 303 13.92 -14.20 -4.18
N VAL A 304 14.20 -12.96 -4.59
CA VAL A 304 14.39 -11.83 -3.66
C VAL A 304 13.19 -11.69 -2.73
N ALA A 305 11.98 -11.65 -3.31
CA ALA A 305 10.74 -11.51 -2.54
C ALA A 305 10.56 -12.65 -1.52
N ALA A 306 10.67 -13.91 -1.95
CA ALA A 306 10.51 -15.07 -1.06
C ALA A 306 11.56 -15.07 0.06
N THR A 307 12.81 -14.71 -0.24
CA THR A 307 13.89 -14.65 0.77
C THR A 307 13.64 -13.53 1.79
N LEU A 308 13.18 -12.33 1.36
CA LEU A 308 12.85 -11.23 2.28
C LEU A 308 11.72 -11.60 3.23
N LEU A 309 10.65 -12.18 2.71
CA LEU A 309 9.49 -12.60 3.50
C LEU A 309 9.83 -13.73 4.49
N SER A 310 10.80 -14.57 4.15
CA SER A 310 11.17 -15.74 4.95
C SER A 310 12.20 -15.46 6.04
N GLU A 311 13.27 -14.71 5.70
CA GLU A 311 14.48 -14.66 6.53
C GLU A 311 14.79 -13.26 7.08
N TYR A 312 14.16 -12.20 6.52
CA TYR A 312 14.51 -10.82 6.85
C TYR A 312 13.40 -10.05 7.54
N GLY A 313 12.37 -10.74 8.02
CA GLY A 313 11.31 -10.13 8.81
C GLY A 313 10.40 -9.18 8.04
N VAL A 314 10.43 -9.20 6.71
CA VAL A 314 9.53 -8.36 5.89
C VAL A 314 8.10 -8.87 6.04
N ARG A 315 7.24 -8.06 6.68
CA ARG A 315 5.83 -8.37 6.93
C ARG A 315 4.92 -7.92 5.78
N GLN A 316 5.33 -6.87 5.09
CA GLN A 316 4.67 -6.41 3.87
C GLN A 316 5.71 -6.04 2.82
N LEU A 317 5.50 -6.51 1.59
CA LEU A 317 6.30 -6.21 0.43
C LEU A 317 5.39 -5.77 -0.71
N VAL A 318 5.76 -4.67 -1.37
CA VAL A 318 5.16 -4.25 -2.64
C VAL A 318 6.24 -4.27 -3.71
N GLY A 319 5.97 -4.85 -4.87
CA GLY A 319 6.93 -4.86 -5.97
C GLY A 319 6.32 -5.31 -7.29
N TYR A 320 6.99 -4.94 -8.38
CA TYR A 320 6.60 -5.34 -9.73
C TYR A 320 6.91 -6.81 -10.00
N THR A 321 6.00 -7.49 -10.69
CA THR A 321 6.19 -8.86 -11.19
C THR A 321 6.67 -8.90 -12.64
N VAL A 322 6.88 -7.75 -13.26
CA VAL A 322 7.36 -7.56 -14.64
C VAL A 322 8.42 -6.47 -14.65
N PRO A 323 9.21 -6.34 -15.75
CA PRO A 323 10.06 -5.16 -15.93
C PRO A 323 9.22 -3.88 -15.94
N THR A 324 9.52 -2.95 -15.05
CA THR A 324 8.81 -1.65 -14.99
C THR A 324 9.45 -0.64 -15.94
N TRP A 325 8.63 0.23 -16.55
CA TRP A 325 9.08 1.34 -17.36
C TRP A 325 8.20 2.60 -17.25
N TYR A 326 6.94 2.45 -16.84
CA TYR A 326 6.02 3.59 -16.67
C TYR A 326 6.07 4.14 -15.25
N GLY A 327 5.94 3.28 -14.25
CA GLY A 327 6.22 3.63 -12.87
C GLY A 327 5.01 3.93 -11.98
N VAL A 328 3.83 3.33 -12.24
CA VAL A 328 2.65 3.45 -11.34
C VAL A 328 2.99 3.03 -9.90
N GLY A 329 3.91 2.07 -9.72
CA GLY A 329 4.34 1.60 -8.40
C GLY A 329 4.94 2.68 -7.48
N TRP A 330 5.46 3.79 -8.04
CA TRP A 330 5.91 4.95 -7.27
C TRP A 330 4.79 5.58 -6.45
N ASP A 331 3.56 5.55 -6.95
CA ASP A 331 2.41 6.12 -6.26
C ASP A 331 2.08 5.38 -4.96
N VAL A 332 2.50 4.10 -4.81
CA VAL A 332 2.33 3.37 -3.54
C VAL A 332 3.10 4.06 -2.41
N HIS A 333 4.38 4.38 -2.67
CA HIS A 333 5.19 5.14 -1.72
C HIS A 333 4.59 6.53 -1.46
N GLY A 334 4.25 7.26 -2.53
CA GLY A 334 3.63 8.58 -2.44
C GLY A 334 2.34 8.57 -1.62
N ASN A 335 1.45 7.61 -1.87
CA ASN A 335 0.19 7.45 -1.15
C ASN A 335 0.38 7.10 0.33
N PHE A 336 1.39 6.29 0.64
CA PHE A 336 1.72 5.93 2.01
C PHE A 336 2.33 7.11 2.78
N PHE A 337 3.26 7.84 2.18
CA PHE A 337 3.92 9.00 2.81
C PHE A 337 3.05 10.24 2.89
N ASN A 338 2.25 10.50 1.87
CA ASN A 338 1.39 11.70 1.78
C ASN A 338 -0.08 11.42 2.11
N GLY A 339 -0.37 10.24 2.65
CA GLY A 339 -1.69 9.87 3.14
C GLY A 339 -2.01 10.44 4.53
N HIS A 340 -3.07 9.92 5.14
CA HIS A 340 -3.45 10.24 6.52
C HIS A 340 -2.68 9.38 7.53
N GLN A 341 -2.71 9.76 8.82
CA GLN A 341 -1.93 9.13 9.89
C GLN A 341 -2.10 7.60 10.04
N ASP A 342 -3.23 7.05 9.60
CA ASP A 342 -3.55 5.62 9.78
C ASP A 342 -3.54 4.83 8.47
N ILE A 343 -3.11 5.42 7.35
CA ILE A 343 -3.08 4.72 6.07
C ILE A 343 -2.10 3.54 6.14
N THR A 344 -2.55 2.35 5.75
CA THR A 344 -1.69 1.17 5.68
C THR A 344 -1.02 1.04 4.32
N VAL A 345 0.05 0.25 4.23
CA VAL A 345 0.70 -0.05 2.93
C VAL A 345 -0.27 -0.75 1.99
N GLY A 346 -1.12 -1.66 2.52
CA GLY A 346 -2.16 -2.33 1.72
C GLY A 346 -3.17 -1.34 1.14
N GLN A 347 -3.60 -0.34 1.92
CA GLN A 347 -4.48 0.73 1.43
C GLN A 347 -3.78 1.63 0.41
N ALA A 348 -2.53 2.01 0.64
CA ALA A 348 -1.74 2.82 -0.29
C ALA A 348 -1.56 2.09 -1.64
N TRP A 349 -1.24 0.79 -1.60
CA TRP A 349 -1.18 -0.08 -2.78
C TRP A 349 -2.53 -0.16 -3.49
N TYR A 350 -3.62 -0.38 -2.73
CA TYR A 350 -4.96 -0.44 -3.27
C TYR A 350 -5.34 0.85 -4.00
N PHE A 351 -5.21 2.00 -3.34
CA PHE A 351 -5.55 3.30 -3.94
C PHE A 351 -4.71 3.64 -5.17
N THR A 352 -3.44 3.23 -5.21
CA THR A 352 -2.60 3.33 -6.40
C THR A 352 -3.23 2.60 -7.59
N ASN A 353 -3.69 1.36 -7.37
CA ASN A 353 -4.34 0.58 -8.40
C ASN A 353 -5.69 1.17 -8.83
N GLN A 354 -6.52 1.66 -7.87
CA GLN A 354 -7.80 2.29 -8.22
C GLN A 354 -7.61 3.55 -9.06
N ARG A 355 -6.66 4.42 -8.68
CA ARG A 355 -6.35 5.62 -9.46
C ARG A 355 -5.80 5.28 -10.85
N ASN A 356 -5.03 4.21 -10.98
CA ASN A 356 -4.58 3.73 -12.28
C ASN A 356 -5.75 3.30 -13.16
N LEU A 357 -6.73 2.57 -12.60
CA LEU A 357 -7.95 2.17 -13.29
C LEU A 357 -8.81 3.36 -13.74
N GLU A 358 -9.00 4.37 -12.88
CA GLU A 358 -9.74 5.60 -13.24
C GLU A 358 -9.16 6.29 -14.48
N ARG A 359 -7.84 6.33 -14.58
CA ARG A 359 -7.12 7.01 -15.65
C ARG A 359 -6.99 6.17 -16.93
N LEU A 360 -7.43 4.90 -16.91
CA LEU A 360 -7.46 4.04 -18.09
C LEU A 360 -8.76 4.20 -18.87
N PRO A 361 -8.70 4.17 -20.22
CA PRO A 361 -9.90 4.01 -21.05
C PRO A 361 -10.69 2.75 -20.64
N ASP A 362 -12.03 2.83 -20.68
CA ASP A 362 -12.94 1.77 -20.23
C ASP A 362 -12.61 0.40 -20.86
N VAL A 363 -12.33 0.41 -22.15
CA VAL A 363 -12.00 -0.81 -22.91
C VAL A 363 -10.72 -1.50 -22.42
N LEU A 364 -9.79 -0.77 -21.79
CA LEU A 364 -8.55 -1.31 -21.24
C LEU A 364 -8.69 -1.79 -19.80
N ARG A 365 -9.72 -1.37 -19.07
CA ARG A 365 -9.93 -1.78 -17.67
C ARG A 365 -10.18 -3.28 -17.52
N SER A 366 -10.93 -3.87 -18.47
CA SER A 366 -11.30 -5.29 -18.47
C SER A 366 -10.47 -6.16 -19.41
N HIS A 367 -9.68 -5.56 -20.32
CA HIS A 367 -8.87 -6.33 -21.27
C HIS A 367 -7.79 -7.14 -20.56
N LYS A 368 -7.67 -8.44 -20.91
CA LYS A 368 -6.70 -9.33 -20.24
C LYS A 368 -5.27 -9.01 -20.64
N LEU A 369 -4.37 -8.85 -19.65
CA LEU A 369 -2.94 -8.72 -19.91
C LEU A 369 -2.36 -10.06 -20.41
N PRO A 370 -1.59 -10.05 -21.49
CA PRO A 370 -0.99 -11.26 -22.06
C PRO A 370 0.31 -11.64 -21.32
N LEU A 371 0.18 -12.13 -20.10
CA LEU A 371 1.31 -12.57 -19.28
C LEU A 371 1.58 -14.06 -19.45
N ARG A 372 2.86 -14.44 -19.34
CA ARG A 372 3.31 -15.84 -19.30
C ARG A 372 4.12 -16.06 -18.03
N ALA A 373 3.85 -17.17 -17.34
CA ALA A 373 4.48 -17.49 -16.05
C ALA A 373 6.02 -17.53 -16.10
N LYS A 374 6.59 -18.00 -17.22
CA LYS A 374 8.05 -18.15 -17.40
C LYS A 374 8.67 -17.12 -18.35
N ASP A 375 7.94 -16.08 -18.71
CA ASP A 375 8.45 -15.08 -19.63
C ASP A 375 9.15 -13.95 -18.86
N MET A 376 10.47 -13.93 -18.93
CA MET A 376 11.30 -12.91 -18.27
C MET A 376 11.07 -11.50 -18.82
N SER A 377 10.60 -11.36 -20.06
CA SER A 377 10.28 -10.06 -20.66
C SER A 377 9.04 -9.39 -20.04
N GLY A 378 8.22 -10.17 -19.30
CA GLY A 378 6.99 -9.68 -18.72
C GLY A 378 5.90 -9.40 -19.76
N VAL A 379 5.34 -8.20 -19.76
CA VAL A 379 4.37 -7.78 -20.80
C VAL A 379 5.13 -7.47 -22.08
N ASP A 380 4.85 -8.22 -23.15
CA ASP A 380 5.34 -7.88 -24.48
C ASP A 380 4.71 -6.54 -24.92
N MET A 381 5.52 -5.52 -25.09
CA MET A 381 5.08 -4.18 -25.50
C MET A 381 4.34 -4.20 -26.85
N ASN A 382 4.72 -5.11 -27.76
CA ASN A 382 4.00 -5.28 -29.03
C ASN A 382 2.59 -5.82 -28.79
N VAL A 383 2.42 -6.70 -27.82
CA VAL A 383 1.11 -7.23 -27.44
C VAL A 383 0.27 -6.16 -26.74
N ALA A 384 0.88 -5.35 -25.88
CA ALA A 384 0.19 -4.22 -25.27
C ALA A 384 -0.22 -3.18 -26.33
N HIS A 385 0.63 -2.84 -27.29
CA HIS A 385 0.27 -2.00 -28.44
C HIS A 385 -0.87 -2.60 -29.26
N ARG A 386 -0.85 -3.91 -29.52
CA ARG A 386 -1.92 -4.59 -30.23
C ARG A 386 -3.24 -4.50 -29.48
N ALA A 387 -3.23 -4.69 -28.16
CA ALA A 387 -4.43 -4.57 -27.31
C ALA A 387 -5.06 -3.16 -27.42
N LEU A 388 -4.25 -2.09 -27.40
CA LEU A 388 -4.76 -0.73 -27.63
C LEU A 388 -5.36 -0.59 -29.02
N TYR A 389 -4.70 -1.11 -30.04
CA TYR A 389 -5.20 -1.06 -31.41
C TYR A 389 -6.52 -1.84 -31.60
N GLU A 390 -6.59 -3.06 -31.09
CA GLU A 390 -7.77 -3.92 -31.17
C GLU A 390 -8.97 -3.32 -30.42
N THR A 391 -8.74 -2.67 -29.30
CA THR A 391 -9.78 -2.00 -28.50
C THR A 391 -10.11 -0.60 -29.00
N LYS A 392 -9.44 -0.11 -30.06
CA LYS A 392 -9.55 1.27 -30.56
C LYS A 392 -9.24 2.34 -29.50
N ALA A 393 -8.49 1.99 -28.47
CA ALA A 393 -7.98 2.94 -27.50
C ALA A 393 -6.88 3.79 -28.15
N GLU A 394 -6.80 5.06 -27.76
CA GLU A 394 -5.73 5.94 -28.22
C GLU A 394 -4.38 5.41 -27.77
N VAL A 395 -3.43 5.26 -28.71
CA VAL A 395 -2.07 4.78 -28.43
C VAL A 395 -1.23 5.97 -27.94
N THR A 396 -1.33 6.25 -26.65
CA THR A 396 -0.48 7.21 -25.96
C THR A 396 0.50 6.49 -25.04
N ARG A 397 1.58 7.18 -24.65
CA ARG A 397 2.51 6.65 -23.62
C ARG A 397 1.77 6.33 -22.31
N ASP A 398 0.82 7.19 -21.93
CA ASP A 398 0.05 7.04 -20.68
C ASP A 398 -0.87 5.82 -20.74
N ASN A 399 -1.66 5.67 -21.79
CA ASN A 399 -2.55 4.52 -21.95
C ASN A 399 -1.77 3.20 -21.97
N LEU A 400 -0.67 3.18 -22.71
CA LEU A 400 0.19 2.01 -22.82
C LEU A 400 0.85 1.67 -21.46
N GLY A 401 1.42 2.68 -20.81
CA GLY A 401 2.09 2.51 -19.53
C GLY A 401 1.16 2.10 -18.39
N ARG A 402 -0.01 2.74 -18.30
CA ARG A 402 -1.04 2.40 -17.30
C ARG A 402 -1.61 1.00 -17.52
N PHE A 403 -1.82 0.63 -18.78
CA PHE A 403 -2.26 -0.72 -19.11
C PHE A 403 -1.20 -1.78 -18.76
N HIS A 404 0.09 -1.50 -19.05
CA HIS A 404 1.21 -2.34 -18.67
C HIS A 404 1.28 -2.56 -17.14
N ASP A 405 1.12 -1.48 -16.36
CA ASP A 405 1.28 -1.51 -14.91
C ASP A 405 -0.01 -1.92 -14.15
N ARG A 406 -1.13 -2.17 -14.85
CA ARG A 406 -2.45 -2.36 -14.23
C ARG A 406 -2.54 -3.53 -13.25
N ASP A 407 -1.96 -4.69 -13.58
CA ASP A 407 -2.17 -5.95 -12.86
C ASP A 407 -0.86 -6.59 -12.38
N VAL A 408 0.23 -5.84 -12.33
CA VAL A 408 1.58 -6.39 -12.18
C VAL A 408 2.29 -5.95 -10.90
N ILE A 409 1.62 -5.20 -10.04
CA ILE A 409 2.18 -4.77 -8.75
C ILE A 409 1.66 -5.70 -7.66
N ALA A 410 2.50 -6.63 -7.22
CA ALA A 410 2.16 -7.58 -6.16
C ALA A 410 2.18 -6.92 -4.79
N PHE A 411 1.31 -7.39 -3.89
CA PHE A 411 1.33 -7.09 -2.47
C PHE A 411 1.40 -8.38 -1.66
N TYR A 412 2.43 -8.50 -0.84
CA TYR A 412 2.67 -9.63 0.04
C TYR A 412 2.48 -9.22 1.50
N GLY A 413 1.92 -10.13 2.30
CA GLY A 413 1.63 -9.93 3.73
C GLY A 413 0.15 -9.85 4.04
N ASP A 414 -0.20 -9.79 5.33
CA ASP A 414 -1.59 -9.62 5.77
C ASP A 414 -2.09 -8.22 5.35
N PRO A 415 -3.20 -8.10 4.60
CA PRO A 415 -3.75 -6.81 4.19
C PRO A 415 -4.15 -5.91 5.36
N LEU A 416 -4.32 -6.46 6.55
CA LEU A 416 -4.66 -5.72 7.76
C LEU A 416 -3.46 -5.42 8.68
N PHE A 417 -2.23 -5.75 8.26
CA PHE A 417 -1.03 -5.36 9.00
C PHE A 417 -0.87 -3.84 9.00
N ARG A 418 -0.64 -3.26 10.19
CA ARG A 418 -0.55 -1.80 10.39
C ARG A 418 0.89 -1.37 10.66
N SER A 419 1.26 -0.26 10.05
CA SER A 419 2.47 0.49 10.35
C SER A 419 2.16 1.98 10.43
N ALA A 420 2.94 2.74 11.18
CA ALA A 420 2.71 4.17 11.39
C ALA A 420 4.03 4.92 11.54
N PHE A 421 4.05 6.17 11.10
CA PHE A 421 5.11 7.12 11.44
C PHE A 421 4.80 7.81 12.78
N ASP A 422 5.83 8.36 13.42
CA ASP A 422 5.63 9.22 14.60
C ASP A 422 4.88 10.49 14.19
N GLN A 423 3.64 10.64 14.65
CA GLN A 423 2.78 11.77 14.31
C GLN A 423 3.15 13.06 15.06
N ASN A 424 4.04 12.98 16.04
CA ASN A 424 4.60 14.15 16.73
C ASN A 424 5.88 14.68 16.04
N ALA A 425 6.41 13.94 15.07
CA ALA A 425 7.57 14.38 14.31
C ALA A 425 7.25 15.60 13.45
N LYS A 426 8.24 16.50 13.26
CA LYS A 426 8.10 17.71 12.44
C LYS A 426 7.60 17.41 11.01
N ASN A 427 8.00 16.30 10.45
CA ASN A 427 7.65 15.84 9.10
C ASN A 427 6.71 14.63 9.15
N CYS A 428 5.67 14.67 9.99
CA CYS A 428 4.63 13.66 10.02
C CYS A 428 3.79 13.64 8.73
N GLN A 429 2.94 12.63 8.59
CA GLN A 429 2.01 12.55 7.45
C GLN A 429 1.11 13.79 7.37
N PRO A 430 0.80 14.29 6.15
CA PRO A 430 0.19 15.60 5.98
C PRO A 430 -1.27 15.70 6.40
N TRP A 431 -1.98 14.57 6.48
CA TRP A 431 -3.40 14.54 6.79
C TRP A 431 -3.68 13.88 8.13
N HIS A 432 -4.47 14.54 8.95
CA HIS A 432 -5.10 13.98 10.15
C HIS A 432 -6.60 13.93 9.97
N TYR A 433 -7.21 12.95 10.62
CA TYR A 433 -8.66 12.88 10.72
C TYR A 433 -9.09 12.40 12.10
N THR A 434 -10.34 12.72 12.44
CA THR A 434 -11.08 12.09 13.53
C THR A 434 -12.33 11.45 12.97
N LEU A 435 -12.75 10.33 13.55
CA LEU A 435 -13.96 9.63 13.17
C LEU A 435 -14.90 9.58 14.37
N GLU A 436 -16.15 9.94 14.13
CA GLU A 436 -17.22 9.90 15.12
C GLU A 436 -18.40 9.09 14.60
N THR A 437 -19.16 8.49 15.49
CA THR A 437 -20.32 7.64 15.17
C THR A 437 -21.58 8.11 15.88
N LYS A 438 -22.74 8.01 15.19
CA LYS A 438 -24.08 8.24 15.74
C LYS A 438 -25.05 7.27 15.07
N GLY A 439 -25.37 6.17 15.73
CA GLY A 439 -26.14 5.10 15.08
C GLY A 439 -25.44 4.60 13.82
N LYS A 440 -26.13 4.67 12.68
CA LYS A 440 -25.56 4.35 11.36
C LYS A 440 -24.76 5.49 10.72
N GLU A 441 -24.83 6.69 11.24
CA GLU A 441 -24.11 7.85 10.72
C GLU A 441 -22.65 7.85 11.16
N ARG A 442 -21.77 8.29 10.26
CA ARG A 442 -20.34 8.48 10.47
C ARG A 442 -19.96 9.89 10.09
N ARG A 443 -19.13 10.52 10.92
CA ARG A 443 -18.57 11.85 10.66
C ARG A 443 -17.06 11.77 10.68
N LEU A 444 -16.46 12.01 9.53
CA LEU A 444 -15.03 12.10 9.34
C LEU A 444 -14.63 13.56 9.26
N THR A 445 -13.82 14.05 10.19
CA THR A 445 -13.30 15.42 10.16
C THR A 445 -11.83 15.40 9.76
N VAL A 446 -11.52 15.90 8.57
CA VAL A 446 -10.18 15.94 7.97
C VAL A 446 -9.56 17.32 8.16
N LYS A 447 -8.28 17.36 8.51
CA LYS A 447 -7.46 18.57 8.59
C LYS A 447 -6.04 18.31 8.12
N GLY A 448 -5.38 19.36 7.61
CA GLY A 448 -3.94 19.33 7.34
C GLY A 448 -3.12 19.38 8.64
N THR A 449 -1.91 18.87 8.60
CA THR A 449 -0.93 18.99 9.71
C THR A 449 -0.06 20.22 9.57
N GLN A 450 0.55 20.65 10.68
CA GLN A 450 1.64 21.64 10.74
C GLN A 450 1.30 23.05 10.22
N GLY A 451 0.04 23.47 10.29
CA GLY A 451 -0.33 24.86 10.00
C GLY A 451 -0.02 25.35 8.59
N LYS A 452 0.16 24.46 7.62
CA LYS A 452 0.38 24.78 6.20
C LYS A 452 -0.84 24.44 5.39
N THR A 453 -1.17 25.25 4.39
CA THR A 453 -2.14 24.88 3.37
C THR A 453 -1.73 23.56 2.72
N ARG A 454 -2.68 22.63 2.62
CA ARG A 454 -2.47 21.34 1.96
C ARG A 454 -3.32 21.26 0.70
N LYS A 455 -2.66 20.91 -0.38
CA LYS A 455 -3.28 20.63 -1.67
C LYS A 455 -2.81 19.25 -2.10
N SER A 456 -3.63 18.24 -1.88
CA SER A 456 -3.34 16.87 -2.32
C SER A 456 -4.58 16.00 -2.21
N GLU A 457 -4.54 14.85 -2.82
CA GLU A 457 -5.58 13.85 -2.67
C GLU A 457 -5.67 13.38 -1.21
N PHE A 458 -6.90 13.23 -0.72
CA PHE A 458 -7.21 12.52 0.51
C PHE A 458 -7.93 11.23 0.13
N ARG A 459 -7.47 10.11 0.66
CA ARG A 459 -8.01 8.77 0.38
C ARG A 459 -8.38 8.11 1.68
N PHE A 460 -9.55 7.51 1.72
CA PHE A 460 -10.08 6.92 2.94
C PHE A 460 -10.76 5.58 2.65
N TRP A 461 -10.28 4.54 3.30
CA TRP A 461 -10.92 3.23 3.32
C TRP A 461 -11.93 3.20 4.46
N PHE A 462 -13.21 3.04 4.16
CA PHE A 462 -14.24 3.03 5.19
C PHE A 462 -14.02 1.86 6.16
N PRO A 463 -14.02 2.08 7.48
CA PRO A 463 -13.91 0.98 8.45
C PRO A 463 -15.03 -0.05 8.33
N GLU A 464 -16.23 0.41 7.96
CA GLU A 464 -17.45 -0.37 7.73
C GLU A 464 -17.98 -0.09 6.33
N LEU A 465 -18.75 -1.02 5.76
CA LEU A 465 -19.37 -0.82 4.45
C LEU A 465 -20.29 0.39 4.43
N ARG A 466 -20.01 1.35 3.55
CA ARG A 466 -20.87 2.51 3.33
C ARG A 466 -22.20 2.10 2.69
N ASN A 467 -23.29 2.75 3.08
CA ASN A 467 -24.55 2.70 2.36
C ASN A 467 -24.45 3.55 1.08
N THR A 468 -24.46 2.91 -0.08
CA THR A 468 -24.34 3.61 -1.37
C THR A 468 -25.63 4.28 -1.83
N ASP A 469 -26.77 3.96 -1.21
CA ASP A 469 -28.07 4.56 -1.53
C ASP A 469 -28.19 5.99 -0.96
N GLU A 470 -27.30 6.35 -0.04
CA GLU A 470 -27.25 7.68 0.55
C GLU A 470 -26.01 8.47 0.07
N PRO A 471 -26.16 9.77 -0.23
CA PRO A 471 -25.06 10.61 -0.66
C PRO A 471 -24.06 10.86 0.47
N ILE A 472 -22.80 11.06 0.11
CA ILE A 472 -21.78 11.63 1.01
C ILE A 472 -22.00 13.13 1.05
N ARG A 473 -22.02 13.71 2.25
CA ARG A 473 -22.16 15.17 2.46
C ARG A 473 -20.83 15.75 2.87
N PHE A 474 -20.46 16.87 2.25
CA PHE A 474 -19.23 17.59 2.54
C PHE A 474 -19.55 18.98 3.11
N THR A 475 -18.89 19.33 4.21
CA THR A 475 -19.01 20.65 4.83
C THR A 475 -17.62 21.20 5.11
N ARG A 476 -17.29 22.36 4.54
CA ARG A 476 -16.09 23.09 4.89
C ARG A 476 -16.35 23.91 6.15
N VAL A 477 -15.42 23.87 7.08
CA VAL A 477 -15.53 24.57 8.38
C VAL A 477 -14.28 25.42 8.59
N LYS A 478 -14.51 26.73 8.81
CA LYS A 478 -13.48 27.72 9.12
C LYS A 478 -13.92 28.56 10.33
N GLY A 479 -13.24 28.41 11.46
CA GLY A 479 -13.71 28.98 12.72
C GLY A 479 -15.12 28.49 13.05
N ASN A 480 -16.08 29.42 13.15
CA ASN A 480 -17.51 29.13 13.37
C ASN A 480 -18.34 29.02 12.08
N ALA A 481 -17.76 29.39 10.93
CA ALA A 481 -18.46 29.32 9.66
C ALA A 481 -18.51 27.87 9.16
N ARG A 482 -19.70 27.48 8.65
CA ARG A 482 -19.95 26.17 8.05
C ARG A 482 -20.59 26.38 6.69
N GLU A 483 -20.04 25.76 5.66
CA GLU A 483 -20.50 25.86 4.30
C GLU A 483 -20.60 24.46 3.69
N ALA A 484 -21.77 24.11 3.16
CA ALA A 484 -21.90 22.91 2.35
C ALA A 484 -21.15 23.12 1.03
N VAL A 485 -20.27 22.18 0.69
CA VAL A 485 -19.44 22.28 -0.50
C VAL A 485 -19.63 21.03 -1.36
N ASP A 486 -19.54 21.21 -2.66
CA ASP A 486 -19.41 20.10 -3.60
C ASP A 486 -17.92 19.79 -3.78
N VAL A 487 -17.53 18.53 -3.55
CA VAL A 487 -16.15 18.06 -3.66
C VAL A 487 -16.09 16.95 -4.69
N GLU A 488 -15.31 17.18 -5.74
CA GLU A 488 -15.06 16.14 -6.73
C GLU A 488 -14.42 14.92 -6.08
N HIS A 489 -15.05 13.77 -6.22
CA HIS A 489 -14.62 12.53 -5.58
C HIS A 489 -15.05 11.29 -6.33
N SER A 490 -14.31 10.21 -6.10
CA SER A 490 -14.71 8.85 -6.44
C SER A 490 -15.00 8.06 -5.17
N SER A 491 -16.09 7.31 -5.15
CA SER A 491 -16.45 6.51 -3.98
C SER A 491 -17.22 5.26 -4.35
N THR A 492 -17.01 4.21 -3.55
CA THR A 492 -17.78 2.95 -3.58
C THR A 492 -18.32 2.63 -2.20
N LYS A 493 -18.81 1.41 -1.99
CA LYS A 493 -19.14 0.91 -0.65
C LYS A 493 -17.91 0.80 0.28
N ASN A 494 -16.69 0.72 -0.30
CA ASN A 494 -15.46 0.43 0.40
C ASN A 494 -14.61 1.66 0.70
N PHE A 495 -14.63 2.69 -0.17
CA PHE A 495 -13.68 3.80 -0.09
C PHE A 495 -14.22 5.13 -0.58
N LEU A 496 -13.48 6.19 -0.26
CA LEU A 496 -13.58 7.53 -0.78
C LEU A 496 -12.20 8.01 -1.23
N MET A 497 -12.11 8.56 -2.45
CA MET A 497 -10.94 9.28 -2.96
C MET A 497 -11.37 10.70 -3.35
N LEU A 498 -10.82 11.70 -2.69
CA LEU A 498 -11.03 13.10 -3.06
C LEU A 498 -10.09 13.47 -4.21
N SER A 499 -10.51 14.43 -5.04
CA SER A 499 -9.70 14.89 -6.16
C SER A 499 -8.38 15.52 -5.70
N GLU A 500 -7.38 15.55 -6.58
CA GLU A 500 -6.07 16.19 -6.37
C GLU A 500 -6.17 17.70 -6.14
N GLN A 501 -7.32 18.29 -6.44
CA GLN A 501 -7.57 19.73 -6.30
C GLN A 501 -8.04 20.13 -4.90
N MET A 502 -8.26 19.18 -3.98
CA MET A 502 -8.65 19.52 -2.63
C MET A 502 -7.55 20.32 -1.92
N GLU A 503 -7.92 21.46 -1.40
CA GLU A 503 -7.04 22.37 -0.66
C GLU A 503 -7.70 22.76 0.67
N LEU A 504 -6.95 22.63 1.78
CA LEU A 504 -7.36 23.07 3.10
C LEU A 504 -6.32 24.03 3.68
N ALA A 505 -6.78 25.22 4.07
CA ALA A 505 -5.96 26.16 4.82
C ALA A 505 -5.69 25.64 6.25
N PRO A 506 -4.71 26.19 6.98
CA PRO A 506 -4.32 25.73 8.31
C PRO A 506 -5.44 25.76 9.36
N ASP A 507 -6.38 26.69 9.22
CA ASP A 507 -7.53 26.90 10.10
C ASP A 507 -8.82 26.24 9.57
N GLU A 508 -8.73 25.56 8.44
CA GLU A 508 -9.86 24.88 7.80
C GLU A 508 -9.87 23.38 8.10
N ARG A 509 -11.06 22.83 8.07
CA ARG A 509 -11.31 21.39 8.11
C ARG A 509 -12.44 21.03 7.16
N LEU A 510 -12.37 19.81 6.60
CA LEU A 510 -13.44 19.22 5.81
C LEU A 510 -14.15 18.18 6.68
N VAL A 511 -15.44 18.37 6.88
CA VAL A 511 -16.33 17.40 7.54
C VAL A 511 -17.02 16.60 6.45
N ILE A 512 -16.91 15.29 6.53
CA ILE A 512 -17.47 14.31 5.59
C ILE A 512 -18.43 13.42 6.36
N GLU A 513 -19.71 13.46 6.00
CA GLU A 513 -20.74 12.64 6.65
C GLU A 513 -21.27 11.60 5.67
N TYR A 514 -21.38 10.36 6.15
CA TYR A 514 -21.89 9.22 5.39
C TYR A 514 -22.59 8.22 6.32
N SER A 515 -23.45 7.39 5.76
CA SER A 515 -24.09 6.30 6.50
C SER A 515 -23.46 4.94 6.18
N VAL A 516 -23.57 4.01 7.14
CA VAL A 516 -23.16 2.61 6.98
C VAL A 516 -24.36 1.68 6.90
N ARG A 517 -24.19 0.50 6.30
CA ARG A 517 -25.25 -0.50 6.07
C ARG A 517 -25.83 -1.12 7.33
#